data_c48058726fce7f306ffa6fb6a830fca0
#
_entry.id   c48058726fce7f306ffa6fb6a830fca0
#
_cell.length_a   1.000
_cell.length_b   1.000
_cell.length_c   1.000
_cell.angle_alpha   90.00
_cell.angle_beta   90.00
_cell.angle_gamma   90.00
#
_symmetry.space_group_name_H-M   'P 1'
#
loop_
_entity.id
_entity.type
_entity.pdbx_description
1 polymer ?
#
loop_
_entity_poly.entity_id
_entity_poly.type
_entity_poly.pdbx_seq_one_letter_code
_entity_poly.pdbx_strand_id
1 'polypeptide(L)'
;LTASALVSSAVIAGCAPSPDSLNGRSADKEAQTPTPTPTPASLNLSAEHPLTEVEPGDSLTFTVTNGSVDKITVTNADKEDVEGTFTDGVWKPKHPFRPSRSYEVHTTLANADPSLPTPKPLVTSISTVKGEGNAGNILYEDMDDAGIGMPVIILFNH
;
A
#
# COMPACT_ATOMS: atom_id res chain seq x y z
N LEU A 1 33.47 5.88 24.96
CA LEU A 1 34.57 6.39 24.13
C LEU A 1 34.00 7.44 23.19
N THR A 2 34.24 8.67 23.54
CA THR A 2 33.86 9.93 22.91
C THR A 2 34.76 10.22 21.70
N ALA A 3 34.16 10.70 20.61
CA ALA A 3 34.90 11.39 19.58
C ALA A 3 34.14 12.66 19.15
N SER A 4 34.70 13.78 19.58
CA SER A 4 34.36 15.14 19.16
C SER A 4 34.96 15.42 17.78
N ALA A 5 34.21 16.06 16.90
CA ALA A 5 34.72 16.64 15.67
C ALA A 5 34.55 18.16 15.67
N LEU A 6 35.65 18.84 15.44
CA LEU A 6 35.91 20.28 15.53
C LEU A 6 35.27 21.06 14.36
N VAL A 7 34.67 22.19 14.71
CA VAL A 7 34.23 23.25 13.81
C VAL A 7 35.42 24.13 13.47
N SER A 8 35.72 24.33 12.20
CA SER A 8 36.70 25.33 11.72
C SER A 8 35.95 26.54 11.17
N SER A 9 36.06 27.64 11.89
CA SER A 9 35.66 28.98 11.46
C SER A 9 36.77 29.61 10.62
N ALA A 10 36.48 30.00 9.40
CA ALA A 10 37.35 30.84 8.60
C ALA A 10 36.81 32.28 8.60
N VAL A 11 37.54 33.17 9.23
CA VAL A 11 37.33 34.62 9.21
C VAL A 11 38.17 35.17 8.06
N ILE A 12 37.56 35.90 7.13
CA ILE A 12 38.29 36.72 6.17
C ILE A 12 37.88 38.18 6.40
N ALA A 13 38.87 38.92 6.80
CA ALA A 13 38.78 40.35 7.05
C ALA A 13 39.02 41.15 5.76
N GLY A 14 38.28 42.24 5.61
CA GLY A 14 38.72 43.51 5.18
C GLY A 14 38.79 43.85 3.71
N CYS A 15 38.05 44.85 3.32
CA CYS A 15 38.57 46.09 2.73
C CYS A 15 37.50 47.18 2.76
N ALA A 16 37.94 48.35 3.20
CA ALA A 16 37.15 49.54 3.45
C ALA A 16 36.92 50.41 2.18
N PRO A 17 36.20 51.51 2.27
CA PRO A 17 35.29 52.01 1.22
C PRO A 17 35.90 53.14 0.37
N SER A 18 35.30 53.34 -0.80
CA SER A 18 35.36 54.63 -1.53
C SER A 18 33.95 55.14 -1.79
N PRO A 19 33.70 56.42 -1.55
CA PRO A 19 32.42 57.03 -1.81
C PRO A 19 32.37 57.56 -3.23
N ASP A 20 31.33 57.34 -3.95
CA ASP A 20 30.64 58.18 -4.91
C ASP A 20 29.99 57.33 -5.99
N SER A 21 28.69 57.21 -5.91
CA SER A 21 27.87 57.59 -7.02
C SER A 21 26.39 57.33 -6.71
N LEU A 22 25.65 58.38 -6.72
CA LEU A 22 24.22 58.44 -6.65
C LEU A 22 23.54 57.70 -7.84
N ASN A 23 22.45 57.09 -7.52
CA ASN A 23 21.36 56.73 -8.47
C ASN A 23 21.41 55.33 -9.08
N GLY A 24 20.58 54.50 -8.55
CA GLY A 24 20.27 53.19 -9.12
C GLY A 24 19.38 52.39 -8.14
N ARG A 25 18.10 52.58 -8.31
CA ARG A 25 17.08 51.82 -7.66
C ARG A 25 17.29 50.32 -7.96
N SER A 26 18.13 49.65 -7.22
CA SER A 26 18.17 48.21 -7.24
C SER A 26 16.97 47.72 -6.42
N ALA A 27 15.91 47.37 -7.10
CA ALA A 27 14.90 46.54 -6.52
C ALA A 27 15.61 45.24 -6.10
N ASP A 28 15.69 45.00 -4.82
CA ASP A 28 16.01 43.69 -4.26
C ASP A 28 14.96 42.72 -4.84
N LYS A 29 15.39 42.05 -5.88
CA LYS A 29 14.69 40.90 -6.38
C LYS A 29 14.99 39.79 -5.39
N GLU A 30 14.22 39.76 -4.31
CA GLU A 30 14.15 38.64 -3.40
C GLU A 30 14.08 37.40 -4.28
N ALA A 31 15.10 36.56 -4.20
CA ALA A 31 15.08 35.27 -4.87
C ALA A 31 13.94 34.47 -4.25
N GLN A 32 12.79 34.51 -4.91
CA GLN A 32 11.65 33.69 -4.52
C GLN A 32 12.11 32.25 -4.68
N THR A 33 12.37 31.62 -3.56
CA THR A 33 12.50 30.15 -3.50
C THR A 33 11.26 29.57 -4.15
N PRO A 34 11.38 28.73 -5.18
CA PRO A 34 10.21 28.20 -5.86
C PRO A 34 9.38 27.45 -4.82
N THR A 35 8.15 27.90 -4.63
CA THR A 35 7.17 27.20 -3.81
C THR A 35 6.98 25.81 -4.43
N PRO A 36 7.19 24.72 -3.69
CA PRO A 36 7.02 23.37 -4.24
C PRO A 36 5.62 23.21 -4.77
N THR A 37 5.50 22.79 -6.01
CA THR A 37 4.20 22.48 -6.62
C THR A 37 3.56 21.33 -5.86
N PRO A 38 2.34 21.48 -5.34
CA PRO A 38 1.68 20.41 -4.61
C PRO A 38 1.47 19.20 -5.52
N THR A 39 1.85 18.03 -5.02
CA THR A 39 1.76 16.75 -5.74
C THR A 39 0.63 15.92 -5.17
N PRO A 40 -0.26 15.36 -6.01
CA PRO A 40 -1.37 14.54 -5.55
C PRO A 40 -0.92 13.26 -4.84
N ALA A 41 -1.80 12.71 -4.01
CA ALA A 41 -1.58 11.41 -3.38
C ALA A 41 -1.46 10.31 -4.42
N SER A 42 -0.52 9.40 -4.20
CA SER A 42 -0.34 8.20 -5.02
C SER A 42 -0.21 6.95 -4.15
N LEU A 43 -0.70 5.83 -4.66
CA LEU A 43 -0.71 4.54 -3.98
C LEU A 43 0.15 3.53 -4.75
N ASN A 44 0.94 2.79 -4.01
CA ASN A 44 1.55 1.53 -4.43
C ASN A 44 0.98 0.41 -3.56
N LEU A 45 0.29 -0.55 -4.18
CA LEU A 45 -0.23 -1.75 -3.52
C LEU A 45 0.73 -2.91 -3.81
N SER A 46 1.11 -3.63 -2.77
CA SER A 46 1.96 -4.83 -2.85
C SER A 46 1.46 -5.91 -1.87
N ALA A 47 1.93 -7.13 -2.04
CA ALA A 47 1.73 -8.25 -1.12
C ALA A 47 3.07 -8.96 -0.92
N GLU A 48 3.10 -10.01 -0.10
CA GLU A 48 4.30 -10.85 0.07
C GLU A 48 4.63 -11.60 -1.22
N HIS A 49 3.61 -11.99 -1.97
CA HIS A 49 3.70 -12.60 -3.29
C HIS A 49 3.17 -11.63 -4.39
N PRO A 50 3.40 -11.93 -5.68
CA PRO A 50 2.84 -11.13 -6.76
C PRO A 50 1.31 -11.00 -6.64
N LEU A 51 0.75 -9.83 -6.97
CA LEU A 51 -0.70 -9.60 -6.89
C LEU A 51 -1.54 -10.54 -7.78
N THR A 52 -0.89 -11.28 -8.69
CA THR A 52 -1.49 -12.32 -9.53
C THR A 52 -1.41 -13.72 -8.93
N GLU A 53 -0.66 -13.90 -7.84
CA GLU A 53 -0.39 -15.18 -7.18
C GLU A 53 -0.39 -15.01 -5.65
N VAL A 54 -1.36 -14.27 -5.13
CA VAL A 54 -1.51 -14.00 -3.69
C VAL A 54 -1.82 -15.31 -2.97
N GLU A 55 -1.09 -15.60 -1.90
CA GLU A 55 -1.38 -16.76 -1.06
C GLU A 55 -2.55 -16.49 -0.10
N PRO A 56 -3.24 -17.54 0.36
CA PRO A 56 -4.39 -17.39 1.25
C PRO A 56 -4.13 -16.57 2.51
N GLY A 57 -2.91 -16.63 3.05
CA GLY A 57 -2.50 -15.94 4.28
C GLY A 57 -1.86 -14.56 4.08
N ASP A 58 -1.63 -14.15 2.85
CA ASP A 58 -0.92 -12.91 2.56
C ASP A 58 -1.63 -11.67 3.08
N SER A 59 -0.82 -10.69 3.42
CA SER A 59 -1.25 -9.35 3.77
C SER A 59 -1.03 -8.40 2.58
N LEU A 60 -1.91 -7.42 2.45
CA LEU A 60 -1.78 -6.38 1.43
C LEU A 60 -1.13 -5.13 2.04
N THR A 61 -0.03 -4.67 1.46
CA THR A 61 0.70 -3.48 1.92
C THR A 61 0.39 -2.29 1.02
N PHE A 62 -0.06 -1.20 1.64
CA PHE A 62 -0.44 0.06 1.01
C PHE A 62 0.61 1.12 1.30
N THR A 63 1.45 1.43 0.34
CA THR A 63 2.43 2.52 0.45
C THR A 63 1.87 3.76 -0.23
N VAL A 64 1.57 4.80 0.54
CA VAL A 64 1.01 6.05 0.04
C VAL A 64 2.04 7.16 0.13
N THR A 65 2.16 7.94 -0.94
CA THR A 65 3.00 9.14 -1.02
C THR A 65 2.12 10.37 -1.19
N ASN A 66 2.46 11.46 -0.53
CA ASN A 66 1.74 12.76 -0.56
C ASN A 66 0.26 12.68 -0.11
N GLY A 67 -0.05 11.74 0.79
CA GLY A 67 -1.41 11.56 1.30
C GLY A 67 -1.53 10.42 2.28
N SER A 68 -2.74 9.97 2.48
CA SER A 68 -3.09 8.84 3.34
C SER A 68 -4.20 8.00 2.73
N VAL A 69 -4.36 6.78 3.21
CA VAL A 69 -5.54 5.96 2.91
C VAL A 69 -6.72 6.46 3.73
N ASP A 70 -7.82 6.76 3.06
CA ASP A 70 -9.09 7.15 3.69
C ASP A 70 -9.99 5.92 3.89
N LYS A 71 -10.14 5.10 2.85
CA LYS A 71 -10.97 3.88 2.90
C LYS A 71 -10.38 2.77 2.05
N ILE A 72 -10.49 1.53 2.58
CA ILE A 72 -10.20 0.30 1.84
C ILE A 72 -11.45 -0.58 1.89
N THR A 73 -11.81 -1.14 0.75
CA THR A 73 -12.80 -2.19 0.63
C THR A 73 -12.26 -3.27 -0.28
N VAL A 74 -12.25 -4.51 0.16
CA VAL A 74 -11.86 -5.67 -0.65
C VAL A 74 -13.10 -6.46 -0.94
N THR A 75 -13.36 -6.76 -2.21
CA THR A 75 -14.53 -7.53 -2.63
C THR A 75 -14.12 -8.76 -3.42
N ASN A 76 -14.92 -9.81 -3.31
CA ASN A 76 -14.78 -11.00 -4.13
C ASN A 76 -15.46 -10.82 -5.51
N ALA A 77 -15.43 -11.84 -6.35
CA ALA A 77 -16.09 -11.83 -7.67
C ALA A 77 -17.61 -11.62 -7.60
N ASP A 78 -18.23 -12.01 -6.50
CA ASP A 78 -19.66 -11.88 -6.26
C ASP A 78 -20.04 -10.50 -5.67
N LYS A 79 -19.06 -9.58 -5.55
CA LYS A 79 -19.18 -8.24 -4.96
C LYS A 79 -19.50 -8.25 -3.47
N GLU A 80 -19.19 -9.32 -2.79
CA GLU A 80 -19.29 -9.41 -1.33
C GLU A 80 -18.01 -8.88 -0.69
N ASP A 81 -18.16 -8.13 0.40
CA ASP A 81 -17.04 -7.56 1.14
C ASP A 81 -16.25 -8.65 1.87
N VAL A 82 -14.93 -8.60 1.71
CA VAL A 82 -13.98 -9.42 2.46
C VAL A 82 -13.56 -8.67 3.71
N GLU A 83 -13.93 -9.21 4.87
CA GLU A 83 -13.57 -8.60 6.16
C GLU A 83 -12.06 -8.66 6.39
N GLY A 84 -11.48 -7.57 6.88
CA GLY A 84 -10.06 -7.48 7.22
C GLY A 84 -9.78 -6.32 8.17
N THR A 85 -8.55 -6.26 8.64
CA THR A 85 -8.07 -5.21 9.55
C THR A 85 -6.94 -4.43 8.87
N PHE A 86 -7.04 -3.10 8.87
CA PHE A 86 -6.01 -2.21 8.35
C PHE A 86 -5.27 -1.54 9.52
N THR A 87 -3.96 -1.73 9.57
CA THR A 87 -3.09 -1.15 10.61
C THR A 87 -1.73 -0.85 10.00
N ASP A 88 -1.21 0.35 10.22
CA ASP A 88 0.14 0.79 9.80
C ASP A 88 0.45 0.55 8.30
N GLY A 89 -0.55 0.78 7.44
CA GLY A 89 -0.39 0.59 6.01
C GLY A 89 -0.54 -0.86 5.53
N VAL A 90 -0.83 -1.79 6.43
CA VAL A 90 -1.01 -3.21 6.12
C VAL A 90 -2.45 -3.63 6.37
N TRP A 91 -3.07 -4.19 5.36
CA TRP A 91 -4.39 -4.80 5.47
C TRP A 91 -4.27 -6.32 5.54
N LYS A 92 -4.86 -6.92 6.57
CA LYS A 92 -4.89 -8.38 6.77
C LYS A 92 -6.31 -8.89 6.68
N PRO A 93 -6.56 -9.94 5.89
CA PRO A 93 -7.87 -10.57 5.85
C PRO A 93 -8.16 -11.26 7.19
N LYS A 94 -9.41 -11.19 7.64
CA LYS A 94 -9.89 -11.90 8.84
C LYS A 94 -9.96 -13.41 8.59
N HIS A 95 -10.30 -13.78 7.37
CA HIS A 95 -10.29 -15.16 6.90
C HIS A 95 -9.37 -15.28 5.69
N PRO A 96 -8.60 -16.35 5.55
CA PRO A 96 -7.73 -16.56 4.41
C PRO A 96 -8.46 -16.39 3.07
N PHE A 97 -7.79 -15.83 2.09
CA PHE A 97 -8.31 -15.77 0.74
C PHE A 97 -8.58 -17.18 0.20
N ARG A 98 -9.66 -17.34 -0.55
CA ARG A 98 -9.92 -18.61 -1.22
C ARG A 98 -9.00 -18.76 -2.43
N PRO A 99 -8.34 -19.92 -2.62
CA PRO A 99 -7.50 -20.15 -3.78
C PRO A 99 -8.30 -20.16 -5.09
N SER A 100 -7.64 -19.91 -6.21
CA SER A 100 -8.24 -19.85 -7.56
C SER A 100 -9.38 -18.82 -7.66
N ARG A 101 -9.25 -17.68 -7.00
CA ARG A 101 -10.23 -16.61 -6.98
C ARG A 101 -9.59 -15.27 -7.33
N SER A 102 -10.44 -14.34 -7.80
CA SER A 102 -10.05 -12.95 -8.01
C SER A 102 -10.79 -12.06 -7.02
N TYR A 103 -10.12 -11.01 -6.59
CA TYR A 103 -10.65 -9.99 -5.68
C TYR A 103 -10.36 -8.60 -6.24
N GLU A 104 -11.19 -7.63 -5.90
CA GLU A 104 -10.98 -6.23 -6.22
C GLU A 104 -10.71 -5.44 -4.95
N VAL A 105 -9.61 -4.71 -4.94
CA VAL A 105 -9.21 -3.81 -3.85
C VAL A 105 -9.57 -2.40 -4.25
N HIS A 106 -10.59 -1.84 -3.62
CA HIS A 106 -11.04 -0.46 -3.81
C HIS A 106 -10.40 0.41 -2.74
N THR A 107 -9.61 1.39 -3.14
CA THR A 107 -8.91 2.30 -2.23
C THR A 107 -9.27 3.74 -2.52
N THR A 108 -9.67 4.47 -1.50
CA THR A 108 -9.85 5.92 -1.54
C THR A 108 -8.69 6.57 -0.79
N LEU A 109 -8.10 7.60 -1.40
CA LEU A 109 -6.98 8.35 -0.84
C LEU A 109 -7.43 9.76 -0.44
N ALA A 110 -6.79 10.31 0.58
CA ALA A 110 -6.81 11.72 0.91
C ALA A 110 -5.47 12.35 0.58
N ASN A 111 -5.46 13.54 -0.04
CA ASN A 111 -4.23 14.30 -0.28
C ASN A 111 -3.69 14.86 1.03
N ALA A 112 -2.36 14.97 1.15
CA ALA A 112 -1.72 15.71 2.22
C ALA A 112 -2.00 17.22 2.11
N ASP A 113 -2.14 17.74 0.91
CA ASP A 113 -2.53 19.12 0.64
C ASP A 113 -4.02 19.20 0.34
N PRO A 114 -4.82 19.86 1.21
CA PRO A 114 -6.27 19.98 1.05
C PRO A 114 -6.69 20.90 -0.12
N SER A 115 -5.77 21.66 -0.70
CA SER A 115 -6.05 22.50 -1.87
C SER A 115 -6.17 21.70 -3.16
N LEU A 116 -5.68 20.46 -3.17
CA LEU A 116 -5.78 19.56 -4.32
C LEU A 116 -7.16 18.91 -4.40
N PRO A 117 -7.66 18.65 -5.62
CA PRO A 117 -8.91 17.92 -5.79
C PRO A 117 -8.81 16.51 -5.23
N THR A 118 -9.89 16.03 -4.61
CA THR A 118 -9.95 14.66 -4.06
C THR A 118 -9.57 13.63 -5.12
N PRO A 119 -8.62 12.73 -4.82
CA PRO A 119 -8.21 11.67 -5.73
C PRO A 119 -9.40 10.77 -6.11
N LYS A 120 -9.42 10.30 -7.34
CA LYS A 120 -10.41 9.29 -7.74
C LYS A 120 -10.14 7.98 -7.01
N PRO A 121 -11.20 7.21 -6.65
CA PRO A 121 -11.03 5.88 -6.11
C PRO A 121 -10.20 5.00 -7.05
N LEU A 122 -9.25 4.27 -6.48
CA LEU A 122 -8.40 3.33 -7.21
C LEU A 122 -8.96 1.92 -7.04
N VAL A 123 -8.96 1.16 -8.13
CA VAL A 123 -9.37 -0.24 -8.11
C VAL A 123 -8.19 -1.08 -8.62
N THR A 124 -7.75 -2.01 -7.81
CA THR A 124 -6.69 -2.95 -8.16
C THR A 124 -7.23 -4.36 -8.05
N SER A 125 -7.08 -5.15 -9.12
CA SER A 125 -7.44 -6.57 -9.10
C SER A 125 -6.28 -7.40 -8.59
N ILE A 126 -6.57 -8.35 -7.73
CA ILE A 126 -5.64 -9.37 -7.25
C ILE A 126 -6.21 -10.75 -7.55
N SER A 127 -5.33 -11.72 -7.78
CA SER A 127 -5.72 -13.13 -7.99
C SER A 127 -4.92 -14.01 -7.05
N THR A 128 -5.57 -15.03 -6.52
CA THR A 128 -4.92 -15.98 -5.63
C THR A 128 -4.33 -17.14 -6.40
N VAL A 129 -3.30 -17.77 -5.79
CA VAL A 129 -2.69 -19.00 -6.31
C VAL A 129 -3.75 -20.05 -6.66
N LYS A 130 -3.43 -20.88 -7.61
CA LYS A 130 -4.29 -22.04 -7.91
C LYS A 130 -4.29 -22.97 -6.70
N GLY A 131 -5.48 -23.28 -6.20
CA GLY A 131 -5.61 -24.37 -5.25
C GLY A 131 -5.19 -25.67 -5.93
N GLU A 132 -4.20 -26.33 -5.38
CA GLU A 132 -4.00 -27.73 -5.70
C GLU A 132 -5.17 -28.48 -5.08
N GLY A 133 -6.13 -28.82 -5.91
CA GLY A 133 -7.31 -29.54 -5.47
C GLY A 133 -6.91 -30.94 -5.08
N ASN A 134 -6.74 -31.19 -3.79
CA ASN A 134 -6.86 -32.55 -3.29
C ASN A 134 -8.32 -32.97 -3.48
N ALA A 135 -8.62 -33.58 -4.64
CA ALA A 135 -9.90 -34.22 -4.83
C ALA A 135 -9.96 -35.42 -3.87
N GLY A 136 -10.60 -35.24 -2.72
CA GLY A 136 -10.94 -36.34 -1.87
C GLY A 136 -12.08 -37.14 -2.54
N ASN A 137 -11.85 -38.40 -2.86
CA ASN A 137 -12.91 -39.31 -3.23
C ASN A 137 -13.55 -39.86 -1.95
N ILE A 138 -14.83 -39.60 -1.78
CA ILE A 138 -15.64 -40.26 -0.75
C ILE A 138 -16.01 -41.64 -1.30
N LEU A 139 -15.46 -42.68 -0.70
CA LEU A 139 -15.92 -44.03 -1.00
C LEU A 139 -17.31 -44.19 -0.33
N TYR A 140 -18.27 -44.62 -1.08
CA TYR A 140 -19.68 -44.77 -0.69
C TYR A 140 -20.58 -43.57 -0.95
N GLU A 141 -20.30 -42.82 -2.00
CA GLU A 141 -21.11 -41.67 -2.44
C GLU A 141 -22.54 -42.04 -2.84
N ASP A 142 -22.75 -43.31 -3.23
CA ASP A 142 -24.05 -43.82 -3.71
C ASP A 142 -24.82 -44.72 -2.69
N MET A 143 -24.44 -44.66 -1.41
CA MET A 143 -25.15 -45.39 -0.38
C MET A 143 -26.33 -44.59 0.16
N ASP A 144 -27.53 -44.97 -0.23
CA ASP A 144 -28.78 -44.36 0.26
C ASP A 144 -28.99 -44.60 1.78
N ASP A 145 -28.32 -45.58 2.39
CA ASP A 145 -28.40 -45.90 3.81
C ASP A 145 -27.03 -46.14 4.43
N ALA A 146 -26.44 -45.11 5.03
CA ALA A 146 -25.27 -45.27 5.89
C ALA A 146 -25.73 -45.68 7.30
N GLY A 147 -25.47 -46.91 7.70
CA GLY A 147 -25.77 -47.39 9.05
C GLY A 147 -24.97 -46.63 10.13
N ILE A 148 -25.57 -46.49 11.32
CA ILE A 148 -24.91 -45.91 12.50
C ILE A 148 -23.64 -46.70 12.78
N GLY A 149 -22.46 -46.06 12.69
CA GLY A 149 -21.15 -46.68 12.94
C GLY A 149 -20.39 -47.11 11.71
N MET A 150 -20.86 -46.85 10.50
CA MET A 150 -20.06 -47.02 9.28
C MET A 150 -18.97 -45.92 9.19
N PRO A 151 -17.70 -46.29 8.99
CA PRO A 151 -16.63 -45.31 8.82
C PRO A 151 -16.79 -44.61 7.47
N VAL A 152 -16.69 -43.27 7.46
CA VAL A 152 -16.53 -42.47 6.23
C VAL A 152 -15.05 -42.46 5.89
N ILE A 153 -14.68 -43.07 4.75
CA ILE A 153 -13.30 -43.08 4.28
C ILE A 153 -13.14 -42.00 3.22
N ILE A 154 -12.26 -41.03 3.46
CA ILE A 154 -11.89 -39.98 2.52
C ILE A 154 -10.45 -40.25 2.08
N LEU A 155 -10.24 -40.48 0.78
CA LEU A 155 -8.94 -40.64 0.19
C LEU A 155 -8.50 -39.31 -0.42
N PHE A 156 -7.36 -38.80 -0.01
CA PHE A 156 -6.71 -37.62 -0.61
C PHE A 156 -5.65 -38.08 -1.59
N ASN A 157 -5.71 -37.58 -2.83
CA ASN A 157 -4.65 -37.78 -3.81
C ASN A 157 -3.55 -36.76 -3.53
N HIS A 158 -2.30 -37.22 -3.42
CA HIS A 158 -1.11 -36.39 -3.32
C HIS A 158 -0.56 -36.05 -4.68
#